data_e91a9a315f7e18fb7e587fff58001da9
#
_entry.id   e91a9a315f7e18fb7e587fff58001da9
#
_cell.length_a   1.000
_cell.length_b   1.000
_cell.length_c   1.000
_cell.angle_alpha   90.00
_cell.angle_beta   90.00
_cell.angle_gamma   90.00
#
_symmetry.space_group_name_H-M   'P 1'
#
loop_
_entity.id
_entity.type
_entity.pdbx_description
1 polymer ?
#
loop_
_entity_poly.entity_id
_entity_poly.type
_entity_poly.pdbx_seq_one_letter_code
_entity_poly.pdbx_strand_id
1 'polypeptide(L)'
;MNILLCGNGKVFDGALTELISITNKTKEAITAYIFTMDLSRIKPEYTSIKDEQIEFLNEVVKTKNSKNQVIKVDITDIYEKEFGHCKNEDAYCTPYTLLRLLADLVSDIPDKLLYLDIDMMANGDISELYNTDITEYEYAAVKEKYGSVFIWPDYINAGMLLLNMKKIKETGLLVKARELIKNKKLIFADQSAIYYTTTKKLLLPRIYNEQSKFNKKDTVICHFCKRLLWRPYPHTENFKQWQIEEVHKILKCHAFDKDLEEYVELKKQYESRKVEKINELRNTSIFCSR
;
A
#
# COMPACT_ATOMS: atom_id res chain seq x y z
N MET A 1 -11.27 10.85 4.70
CA MET A 1 -11.25 9.60 3.88
C MET A 1 -10.43 8.55 4.60
N ASN A 2 -10.78 7.26 4.45
CA ASN A 2 -10.06 6.16 5.11
C ASN A 2 -9.21 5.42 4.07
N ILE A 3 -7.91 5.36 4.32
CA ILE A 3 -6.92 4.73 3.44
C ILE A 3 -6.36 3.51 4.16
N LEU A 4 -6.18 2.41 3.45
CA LEU A 4 -5.55 1.19 3.96
C LEU A 4 -4.24 0.94 3.23
N LEU A 5 -3.14 0.86 3.96
CA LEU A 5 -1.81 0.48 3.49
C LEU A 5 -1.40 -0.82 4.19
N CYS A 6 -0.59 -1.64 3.53
CA CYS A 6 -0.08 -2.89 4.11
C CYS A 6 1.42 -2.99 3.96
N GLY A 7 2.13 -3.36 5.03
CA GLY A 7 3.57 -3.56 4.94
C GLY A 7 4.28 -3.79 6.27
N ASN A 8 5.59 -3.93 6.20
CA ASN A 8 6.50 -4.10 7.34
C ASN A 8 7.35 -2.84 7.58
N GLY A 9 8.30 -2.91 8.50
CA GLY A 9 9.19 -1.78 8.79
C GLY A 9 10.00 -1.25 7.61
N LYS A 10 10.16 -2.03 6.52
CA LYS A 10 10.89 -1.62 5.31
C LYS A 10 10.07 -0.73 4.36
N VAL A 11 8.74 -0.65 4.55
CA VAL A 11 7.88 0.14 3.66
C VAL A 11 7.76 1.61 4.07
N PHE A 12 8.51 2.06 5.08
CA PHE A 12 8.45 3.42 5.60
C PHE A 12 8.63 4.49 4.51
N ASP A 13 9.61 4.32 3.61
CA ASP A 13 9.86 5.28 2.52
C ASP A 13 8.69 5.32 1.53
N GLY A 14 8.08 4.17 1.27
CA GLY A 14 6.86 4.08 0.46
C GLY A 14 5.68 4.81 1.10
N ALA A 15 5.39 4.49 2.37
CA ALA A 15 4.33 5.14 3.12
C ALA A 15 4.53 6.65 3.22
N LEU A 16 5.77 7.11 3.45
CA LEU A 16 6.10 8.52 3.55
C LEU A 16 5.86 9.25 2.21
N THR A 17 6.39 8.74 1.10
CA THR A 17 6.21 9.34 -0.24
C THR A 17 4.74 9.34 -0.67
N GLU A 18 4.03 8.27 -0.41
CA GLU A 18 2.61 8.13 -0.75
C GLU A 18 1.75 9.11 0.04
N LEU A 19 1.89 9.16 1.37
CA LEU A 19 1.13 10.05 2.23
C LEU A 19 1.44 11.53 1.96
N ILE A 20 2.70 11.90 1.66
CA ILE A 20 3.05 13.24 1.19
C ILE A 20 2.27 13.58 -0.07
N SER A 21 2.32 12.71 -1.08
CA SER A 21 1.67 12.98 -2.37
C SER A 21 0.15 13.13 -2.23
N ILE A 22 -0.49 12.31 -1.41
CA ILE A 22 -1.93 12.38 -1.15
C ILE A 22 -2.27 13.68 -0.41
N THR A 23 -1.60 13.97 0.69
CA THR A 23 -1.92 15.12 1.54
C THR A 23 -1.58 16.46 0.88
N ASN A 24 -0.65 16.49 -0.08
CA ASN A 24 -0.35 17.69 -0.87
C ASN A 24 -1.42 18.00 -1.92
N LYS A 25 -2.21 17.02 -2.35
CA LYS A 25 -3.20 17.16 -3.43
C LYS A 25 -4.64 17.12 -2.96
N THR A 26 -4.87 16.57 -1.76
CA THR A 26 -6.21 16.37 -1.20
C THR A 26 -6.41 17.26 0.01
N LYS A 27 -7.52 18.04 0.02
CA LYS A 27 -7.88 18.93 1.13
C LYS A 27 -8.67 18.23 2.23
N GLU A 28 -9.36 17.16 1.91
CA GLU A 28 -10.14 16.39 2.87
C GLU A 28 -9.23 15.69 3.88
N ALA A 29 -9.71 15.58 5.11
CA ALA A 29 -8.97 14.86 6.15
C ALA A 29 -8.88 13.36 5.79
N ILE A 30 -7.70 12.77 6.05
CA ILE A 30 -7.44 11.35 5.85
C ILE A 30 -7.15 10.65 7.18
N THR A 31 -7.59 9.40 7.27
CA THR A 31 -7.14 8.43 8.27
C THR A 31 -6.48 7.27 7.54
N ALA A 32 -5.17 7.12 7.67
CA ALA A 32 -4.41 6.05 7.07
C ALA A 32 -4.21 4.92 8.10
N TYR A 33 -4.78 3.75 7.81
CA TYR A 33 -4.58 2.52 8.57
C TYR A 33 -3.41 1.76 7.95
N ILE A 34 -2.36 1.48 8.71
CA ILE A 34 -1.23 0.67 8.24
C ILE A 34 -1.32 -0.70 8.89
N PHE A 35 -1.77 -1.69 8.09
CA PHE A 35 -1.73 -3.09 8.51
C PHE A 35 -0.30 -3.60 8.45
N THR A 36 0.14 -4.15 9.55
CA THR A 36 1.49 -4.69 9.71
C THR A 36 1.46 -5.98 10.51
N MET A 37 2.56 -6.73 10.45
CA MET A 37 2.74 -7.96 11.22
C MET A 37 4.21 -8.28 11.40
N ASP A 38 4.53 -9.07 12.42
CA ASP A 38 5.84 -9.68 12.63
C ASP A 38 5.84 -11.12 12.08
N LEU A 39 6.69 -11.35 11.09
CA LEU A 39 6.97 -12.67 10.53
C LEU A 39 8.47 -12.98 10.56
N SER A 40 9.16 -12.55 11.61
CA SER A 40 10.58 -12.82 11.82
C SER A 40 10.92 -14.32 11.84
N ARG A 41 9.91 -15.19 12.09
CA ARG A 41 10.02 -16.65 11.93
C ARG A 41 10.36 -17.09 10.50
N ILE A 42 9.96 -16.30 9.48
CA ILE A 42 10.25 -16.59 8.06
C ILE A 42 11.58 -15.94 7.66
N LYS A 43 11.72 -14.64 7.98
CA LYS A 43 12.92 -13.85 7.71
C LYS A 43 13.14 -12.83 8.82
N PRO A 44 14.37 -12.71 9.37
CA PRO A 44 14.65 -11.78 10.49
C PRO A 44 14.23 -10.33 10.23
N GLU A 45 14.24 -9.91 8.95
CA GLU A 45 13.84 -8.56 8.55
C GLU A 45 12.33 -8.36 8.37
N TYR A 46 11.52 -9.39 8.53
CA TYR A 46 10.06 -9.31 8.43
C TYR A 46 9.44 -8.93 9.78
N THR A 47 9.77 -7.73 10.25
CA THR A 47 9.25 -7.16 11.51
C THR A 47 8.12 -6.17 11.22
N SER A 48 7.22 -5.99 12.18
CA SER A 48 6.20 -4.93 12.13
C SER A 48 6.82 -3.55 11.89
N ILE A 49 6.05 -2.64 11.31
CA ILE A 49 6.42 -1.23 11.27
C ILE A 49 6.58 -0.69 12.70
N LYS A 50 7.64 0.07 12.95
CA LYS A 50 7.97 0.56 14.29
C LYS A 50 7.06 1.73 14.69
N ASP A 51 6.77 1.84 15.98
CA ASP A 51 5.93 2.92 16.51
C ASP A 51 6.53 4.30 16.22
N GLU A 52 7.86 4.45 16.31
CA GLU A 52 8.56 5.68 15.93
C GLU A 52 8.37 6.08 14.44
N GLN A 53 8.21 5.09 13.55
CA GLN A 53 7.90 5.35 12.13
C GLN A 53 6.46 5.84 11.98
N ILE A 54 5.53 5.25 12.70
CA ILE A 54 4.11 5.65 12.72
C ILE A 54 3.96 7.06 13.30
N GLU A 55 4.61 7.34 14.43
CA GLU A 55 4.61 8.67 15.06
C GLU A 55 5.08 9.74 14.07
N PHE A 56 6.20 9.48 13.39
CA PHE A 56 6.73 10.40 12.39
C PHE A 56 5.78 10.62 11.21
N LEU A 57 5.23 9.53 10.64
CA LEU A 57 4.23 9.62 9.57
C LEU A 57 3.00 10.43 10.01
N ASN A 58 2.54 10.20 11.25
CA ASN A 58 1.39 10.91 11.81
C ASN A 58 1.68 12.41 12.02
N GLU A 59 2.87 12.77 12.47
CA GLU A 59 3.30 14.16 12.54
C GLU A 59 3.30 14.80 11.15
N VAL A 60 3.91 14.16 10.15
CA VAL A 60 3.97 14.66 8.78
C VAL A 60 2.58 14.95 8.21
N VAL A 61 1.66 14.00 8.27
CA VAL A 61 0.32 14.21 7.72
C VAL A 61 -0.46 15.30 8.46
N LYS A 62 -0.25 15.45 9.77
CA LYS A 62 -0.87 16.51 10.58
C LYS A 62 -0.38 17.92 10.23
N THR A 63 0.83 18.09 9.70
CA THR A 63 1.28 19.39 9.21
C THR A 63 0.43 19.91 8.05
N LYS A 64 -0.16 19.01 7.25
CA LYS A 64 -1.00 19.35 6.09
C LYS A 64 -2.46 19.61 6.49
N ASN A 65 -2.97 18.81 7.41
CA ASN A 65 -4.31 18.98 7.99
C ASN A 65 -4.29 18.36 9.41
N SER A 66 -4.62 19.17 10.41
CA SER A 66 -4.58 18.74 11.83
C SER A 66 -5.51 17.56 12.16
N LYS A 67 -6.50 17.29 11.30
CA LYS A 67 -7.43 16.16 11.41
C LYS A 67 -6.89 14.87 10.79
N ASN A 68 -5.77 14.93 10.06
CA ASN A 68 -5.15 13.72 9.48
C ASN A 68 -4.61 12.82 10.59
N GLN A 69 -4.67 11.51 10.34
CA GLN A 69 -4.18 10.50 11.27
C GLN A 69 -3.51 9.34 10.53
N VAL A 70 -2.50 8.75 11.17
CA VAL A 70 -1.89 7.48 10.78
C VAL A 70 -2.02 6.53 11.95
N ILE A 71 -2.65 5.37 11.74
CA ILE A 71 -2.96 4.38 12.76
C ILE A 71 -2.25 3.07 12.41
N LYS A 72 -1.41 2.57 13.32
CA LYS A 72 -0.84 1.23 13.23
C LYS A 72 -1.88 0.19 13.61
N VAL A 73 -2.02 -0.83 12.81
CA VAL A 73 -2.86 -1.99 13.11
C VAL A 73 -1.99 -3.25 12.95
N ASP A 74 -1.48 -3.75 14.07
CA ASP A 74 -0.74 -5.01 14.09
C ASP A 74 -1.73 -6.18 14.06
N ILE A 75 -1.64 -6.99 13.03
CA ILE A 75 -2.54 -8.12 12.80
C ILE A 75 -1.77 -9.44 12.73
N THR A 76 -0.63 -9.53 13.44
CA THR A 76 0.22 -10.74 13.49
C THR A 76 -0.60 -11.98 13.86
N ASP A 77 -1.34 -11.93 14.98
CA ASP A 77 -2.12 -13.06 15.46
C ASP A 77 -3.23 -13.48 14.49
N ILE A 78 -3.88 -12.50 13.86
CA ILE A 78 -4.92 -12.75 12.85
C ILE A 78 -4.30 -13.44 11.63
N TYR A 79 -3.13 -12.95 11.17
CA TYR A 79 -2.42 -13.54 10.05
C TYR A 79 -1.96 -14.98 10.34
N GLU A 80 -1.33 -15.21 11.48
CA GLU A 80 -0.87 -16.55 11.88
C GLU A 80 -2.01 -17.55 11.95
N LYS A 81 -3.15 -17.14 12.50
CA LYS A 81 -4.35 -17.99 12.54
C LYS A 81 -4.90 -18.31 11.15
N GLU A 82 -4.93 -17.33 10.24
CA GLU A 82 -5.56 -17.49 8.93
C GLU A 82 -4.64 -18.07 7.88
N PHE A 83 -3.36 -17.67 7.87
CA PHE A 83 -2.42 -17.98 6.79
C PHE A 83 -1.12 -18.65 7.24
N GLY A 84 -0.87 -18.77 8.55
CA GLY A 84 0.35 -19.37 9.05
C GLY A 84 0.66 -20.70 8.38
N HIS A 85 1.84 -20.80 7.75
CA HIS A 85 2.31 -21.99 6.99
C HIS A 85 1.45 -22.37 5.76
N CYS A 86 0.64 -21.45 5.20
CA CYS A 86 -0.11 -21.74 3.98
C CYS A 86 0.82 -21.78 2.75
N LYS A 87 0.33 -22.46 1.67
CA LYS A 87 1.11 -22.66 0.43
C LYS A 87 1.51 -21.38 -0.29
N ASN A 88 0.86 -20.25 -0.02
CA ASN A 88 1.13 -18.97 -0.63
C ASN A 88 1.95 -18.03 0.25
N GLU A 89 2.39 -18.45 1.43
CA GLU A 89 3.20 -17.66 2.35
C GLU A 89 4.58 -17.32 1.73
N ASP A 90 5.19 -18.29 1.01
CA ASP A 90 6.45 -18.13 0.28
C ASP A 90 6.23 -17.90 -1.23
N ALA A 91 5.11 -17.29 -1.62
CA ALA A 91 4.81 -17.00 -3.02
C ALA A 91 5.72 -15.90 -3.59
N TYR A 92 5.59 -15.64 -4.90
CA TYR A 92 6.34 -14.59 -5.61
C TYR A 92 6.21 -13.19 -4.97
N CYS A 93 5.07 -12.88 -4.38
CA CYS A 93 4.85 -11.66 -3.60
C CYS A 93 5.20 -11.89 -2.12
N THR A 94 5.57 -10.85 -1.40
CA THR A 94 5.79 -10.96 0.04
C THR A 94 4.48 -11.30 0.76
N PRO A 95 4.51 -11.98 1.92
CA PRO A 95 3.30 -12.33 2.65
C PRO A 95 2.47 -11.10 3.08
N TYR A 96 3.08 -9.91 3.11
CA TYR A 96 2.39 -8.65 3.45
C TYR A 96 1.30 -8.26 2.44
N THR A 97 1.32 -8.78 1.21
CA THR A 97 0.23 -8.59 0.24
C THR A 97 -1.07 -9.29 0.67
N LEU A 98 -0.98 -10.32 1.50
CA LEU A 98 -2.14 -11.04 2.02
C LEU A 98 -2.88 -10.27 3.13
N LEU A 99 -2.26 -9.25 3.75
CA LEU A 99 -2.87 -8.50 4.85
C LEU A 99 -4.19 -7.84 4.48
N ARG A 100 -4.34 -7.37 3.24
CA ARG A 100 -5.60 -6.78 2.75
C ARG A 100 -6.78 -7.77 2.79
N LEU A 101 -6.49 -9.07 2.71
CA LEU A 101 -7.52 -10.13 2.79
C LEU A 101 -8.03 -10.37 4.22
N LEU A 102 -7.47 -9.70 5.21
CA LEU A 102 -7.81 -9.82 6.63
C LEU A 102 -8.63 -8.62 7.13
N ALA A 103 -8.94 -7.66 6.26
CA ALA A 103 -9.59 -6.41 6.67
C ALA A 103 -10.97 -6.63 7.33
N ASP A 104 -11.72 -7.67 6.96
CA ASP A 104 -13.01 -8.00 7.54
C ASP A 104 -12.92 -8.61 8.96
N LEU A 105 -11.72 -9.02 9.39
CA LEU A 105 -11.44 -9.59 10.72
C LEU A 105 -11.00 -8.55 11.74
N VAL A 106 -10.72 -7.33 11.30
CA VAL A 106 -10.34 -6.22 12.18
C VAL A 106 -11.61 -5.48 12.63
N SER A 107 -11.82 -5.34 13.95
CA SER A 107 -13.07 -4.84 14.54
C SER A 107 -13.42 -3.41 14.12
N ASP A 108 -12.44 -2.50 14.18
CA ASP A 108 -12.66 -1.05 14.05
C ASP A 108 -12.35 -0.50 12.66
N ILE A 109 -12.48 -1.34 11.63
CA ILE A 109 -12.27 -0.92 10.25
C ILE A 109 -13.54 -0.27 9.69
N PRO A 110 -13.41 0.93 9.07
CA PRO A 110 -14.54 1.63 8.44
C PRO A 110 -15.20 0.83 7.30
N ASP A 111 -16.50 1.09 7.08
CA ASP A 111 -17.27 0.44 6.02
C ASP A 111 -16.78 0.77 4.60
N LYS A 112 -16.06 1.88 4.42
CA LYS A 112 -15.46 2.28 3.14
C LYS A 112 -13.98 2.58 3.31
N LEU A 113 -13.16 1.87 2.56
CA LEU A 113 -11.70 1.96 2.57
C LEU A 113 -11.15 2.11 1.15
N LEU A 114 -10.20 3.00 0.95
CA LEU A 114 -9.36 3.02 -0.22
C LEU A 114 -8.04 2.29 0.09
N TYR A 115 -7.94 1.04 -0.37
CA TYR A 115 -6.69 0.31 -0.30
C TYR A 115 -5.73 0.78 -1.40
N LEU A 116 -4.49 1.02 -1.03
CA LEU A 116 -3.41 1.37 -1.95
C LEU A 116 -2.17 0.51 -1.64
N ASP A 117 -1.52 0.01 -2.70
CA ASP A 117 -0.18 -0.59 -2.57
C ASP A 117 0.82 0.51 -2.22
N ILE A 118 1.78 0.19 -1.38
CA ILE A 118 2.76 1.12 -0.81
C ILE A 118 3.70 1.75 -1.87
N ASP A 119 3.59 1.37 -3.09
CA ASP A 119 4.36 1.88 -4.22
C ASP A 119 3.51 2.74 -5.17
N MET A 120 2.56 3.49 -4.59
CA MET A 120 1.73 4.44 -5.31
C MET A 120 2.04 5.90 -4.95
N MET A 121 1.73 6.81 -5.85
CA MET A 121 1.75 8.25 -5.60
C MET A 121 0.55 8.94 -6.24
N ALA A 122 -0.08 9.82 -5.49
CA ALA A 122 -1.15 10.68 -6.02
C ALA A 122 -0.56 11.81 -6.87
N ASN A 123 -1.04 11.96 -8.10
CA ASN A 123 -0.76 13.08 -8.99
C ASN A 123 -1.89 14.10 -9.03
N GLY A 124 -3.05 13.73 -8.50
CA GLY A 124 -4.25 14.57 -8.39
C GLY A 124 -5.02 14.30 -7.11
N ASP A 125 -6.10 15.05 -6.90
CA ASP A 125 -7.00 14.85 -5.76
C ASP A 125 -7.73 13.50 -5.88
N ILE A 126 -7.66 12.70 -4.82
CA ILE A 126 -8.28 11.38 -4.78
C ILE A 126 -9.74 11.41 -4.27
N SER A 127 -10.29 12.58 -3.97
CA SER A 127 -11.64 12.72 -3.38
C SER A 127 -12.73 12.18 -4.31
N GLU A 128 -12.63 12.40 -5.62
CA GLU A 128 -13.59 11.88 -6.59
C GLU A 128 -13.56 10.33 -6.63
N LEU A 129 -12.37 9.75 -6.63
CA LEU A 129 -12.20 8.30 -6.52
C LEU A 129 -12.85 7.77 -5.24
N TYR A 130 -12.50 8.38 -4.09
CA TYR A 130 -13.03 7.93 -2.80
C TYR A 130 -14.55 8.05 -2.73
N ASN A 131 -15.14 9.10 -3.33
CA ASN A 131 -16.57 9.35 -3.33
C ASN A 131 -17.37 8.58 -4.40
N THR A 132 -16.70 7.80 -5.24
CA THR A 132 -17.38 6.90 -6.19
C THR A 132 -18.40 6.03 -5.47
N ASP A 133 -19.62 5.96 -6.00
CA ASP A 133 -20.68 5.10 -5.45
C ASP A 133 -20.38 3.63 -5.74
N ILE A 134 -20.17 2.88 -4.67
CA ILE A 134 -19.92 1.43 -4.69
C ILE A 134 -20.95 0.65 -3.85
N THR A 135 -22.12 1.26 -3.59
CA THR A 135 -23.13 0.66 -2.71
C THR A 135 -23.52 -0.76 -3.16
N GLU A 136 -23.63 -0.97 -4.46
CA GLU A 136 -24.00 -2.26 -5.06
C GLU A 136 -22.82 -3.18 -5.35
N TYR A 137 -21.59 -2.75 -5.10
CA TYR A 137 -20.37 -3.47 -5.45
C TYR A 137 -19.57 -3.86 -4.20
N GLU A 138 -18.86 -4.97 -4.26
CA GLU A 138 -17.91 -5.38 -3.23
C GLU A 138 -16.70 -4.44 -3.21
N TYR A 139 -16.26 -4.08 -4.41
CA TYR A 139 -15.17 -3.11 -4.58
C TYR A 139 -15.21 -2.47 -5.97
N ALA A 140 -14.45 -1.37 -6.10
CA ALA A 140 -14.07 -0.81 -7.39
C ALA A 140 -12.55 -0.94 -7.60
N ALA A 141 -12.14 -1.23 -8.83
CA ALA A 141 -10.74 -1.44 -9.22
C ALA A 141 -10.48 -1.07 -10.68
N VAL A 142 -9.21 -0.95 -11.04
CA VAL A 142 -8.77 -0.74 -12.42
C VAL A 142 -8.33 -2.06 -13.05
N LYS A 143 -8.54 -2.24 -14.34
CA LYS A 143 -8.06 -3.42 -15.07
C LYS A 143 -6.53 -3.52 -15.03
N GLU A 144 -6.02 -4.72 -14.79
CA GLU A 144 -4.60 -5.00 -14.94
C GLU A 144 -4.22 -4.99 -16.43
N LYS A 145 -3.07 -4.37 -16.76
CA LYS A 145 -2.69 -4.09 -18.14
C LYS A 145 -2.48 -5.35 -18.98
N TYR A 146 -1.74 -6.31 -18.44
CA TYR A 146 -1.41 -7.55 -19.15
C TYR A 146 -2.38 -8.67 -18.79
N GLY A 147 -2.83 -8.73 -17.55
CA GLY A 147 -3.81 -9.72 -17.09
C GLY A 147 -5.14 -9.61 -17.84
N SER A 148 -5.56 -8.39 -18.21
CA SER A 148 -6.75 -8.19 -19.03
C SER A 148 -6.62 -8.72 -20.48
N VAL A 149 -5.40 -8.97 -20.94
CA VAL A 149 -5.13 -9.57 -22.25
C VAL A 149 -4.88 -11.08 -22.15
N PHE A 150 -4.12 -11.53 -21.13
CA PHE A 150 -3.60 -12.90 -21.06
C PHE A 150 -4.37 -13.80 -20.08
N ILE A 151 -5.13 -13.23 -19.13
CA ILE A 151 -5.87 -14.00 -18.13
C ILE A 151 -7.36 -13.89 -18.42
N TRP A 152 -7.94 -12.68 -18.31
CA TRP A 152 -9.35 -12.43 -18.55
C TRP A 152 -9.62 -10.96 -18.88
N PRO A 153 -10.56 -10.64 -19.79
CA PRO A 153 -10.76 -9.26 -20.29
C PRO A 153 -11.08 -8.19 -19.23
N ASP A 154 -11.57 -8.59 -18.06
CA ASP A 154 -11.89 -7.71 -16.93
C ASP A 154 -11.03 -8.00 -15.68
N TYR A 155 -9.90 -8.70 -15.86
CA TYR A 155 -8.95 -8.97 -14.78
C TYR A 155 -8.41 -7.67 -14.20
N ILE A 156 -8.44 -7.56 -12.87
CA ILE A 156 -8.12 -6.33 -12.15
C ILE A 156 -6.67 -6.30 -11.68
N ASN A 157 -6.15 -5.08 -11.45
CA ASN A 157 -4.96 -4.87 -10.64
C ASN A 157 -5.39 -4.53 -9.21
N ALA A 158 -4.93 -5.32 -8.23
CA ALA A 158 -5.31 -5.18 -6.83
C ALA A 158 -4.50 -4.13 -6.06
N GLY A 159 -3.59 -3.40 -6.72
CA GLY A 159 -2.81 -2.35 -6.06
C GLY A 159 -3.65 -1.15 -5.62
N MET A 160 -4.77 -0.89 -6.27
CA MET A 160 -5.77 0.09 -5.84
C MET A 160 -7.15 -0.57 -5.81
N LEU A 161 -7.79 -0.57 -4.63
CA LEU A 161 -9.14 -1.09 -4.43
C LEU A 161 -9.95 -0.12 -3.56
N LEU A 162 -11.06 0.38 -4.08
CA LEU A 162 -12.04 1.06 -3.24
C LEU A 162 -13.01 0.00 -2.70
N LEU A 163 -12.91 -0.30 -1.40
CA LEU A 163 -13.57 -1.42 -0.74
C LEU A 163 -14.88 -0.99 -0.06
N ASN A 164 -15.96 -1.73 -0.30
CA ASN A 164 -17.21 -1.66 0.46
C ASN A 164 -17.22 -2.82 1.48
N MET A 165 -16.73 -2.56 2.70
CA MET A 165 -16.56 -3.57 3.73
C MET A 165 -17.89 -4.19 4.16
N LYS A 166 -18.98 -3.42 4.13
CA LYS A 166 -20.32 -3.94 4.42
C LYS A 166 -20.71 -4.99 3.38
N LYS A 167 -20.57 -4.68 2.09
CA LYS A 167 -20.92 -5.60 1.00
C LYS A 167 -19.99 -6.82 0.99
N ILE A 168 -18.70 -6.61 1.23
CA ILE A 168 -17.69 -7.67 1.35
C ILE A 168 -18.06 -8.67 2.46
N LYS A 169 -18.49 -8.19 3.63
CA LYS A 169 -18.95 -9.04 4.73
C LYS A 169 -20.25 -9.78 4.37
N GLU A 170 -21.21 -9.11 3.74
CA GLU A 170 -22.48 -9.73 3.28
C GLU A 170 -22.24 -10.89 2.29
N THR A 171 -21.36 -10.71 1.32
CA THR A 171 -21.10 -11.72 0.28
C THR A 171 -20.07 -12.77 0.70
N GLY A 172 -19.29 -12.50 1.76
CA GLY A 172 -18.19 -13.34 2.19
C GLY A 172 -17.00 -13.32 1.23
N LEU A 173 -16.80 -12.24 0.47
CA LEU A 173 -15.70 -12.15 -0.51
C LEU A 173 -14.35 -12.52 0.08
N LEU A 174 -13.93 -11.85 1.18
CA LEU A 174 -12.61 -12.08 1.77
C LEU A 174 -12.50 -13.45 2.43
N VAL A 175 -13.58 -14.00 2.97
CA VAL A 175 -13.62 -15.38 3.46
C VAL A 175 -13.31 -16.37 2.33
N LYS A 176 -14.00 -16.24 1.19
CA LYS A 176 -13.77 -17.09 0.00
C LYS A 176 -12.37 -16.91 -0.57
N ALA A 177 -11.85 -15.66 -0.59
CA ALA A 177 -10.50 -15.37 -1.06
C ALA A 177 -9.44 -16.04 -0.17
N ARG A 178 -9.59 -15.98 1.17
CA ARG A 178 -8.70 -16.68 2.11
C ARG A 178 -8.73 -18.19 1.92
N GLU A 179 -9.91 -18.78 1.78
CA GLU A 179 -10.04 -20.23 1.50
C GLU A 179 -9.34 -20.62 0.18
N LEU A 180 -9.46 -19.81 -0.86
CA LEU A 180 -8.77 -20.05 -2.12
C LEU A 180 -7.24 -20.00 -1.96
N ILE A 181 -6.71 -19.01 -1.20
CA ILE A 181 -5.29 -18.87 -0.87
C ILE A 181 -4.77 -20.08 -0.08
N LYS A 182 -5.53 -20.58 0.89
CA LYS A 182 -5.14 -21.75 1.69
C LYS A 182 -5.02 -23.02 0.83
N ASN A 183 -5.92 -23.19 -0.11
CA ASN A 183 -6.08 -24.46 -0.85
C ASN A 183 -5.33 -24.52 -2.18
N LYS A 184 -5.07 -23.36 -2.83
CA LYS A 184 -4.45 -23.30 -4.17
C LYS A 184 -3.26 -22.36 -4.20
N LYS A 185 -2.20 -22.76 -4.89
CA LYS A 185 -1.11 -21.86 -5.25
C LYS A 185 -1.54 -21.01 -6.44
N LEU A 186 -1.53 -19.68 -6.25
CA LEU A 186 -1.95 -18.70 -7.25
C LEU A 186 -0.75 -17.89 -7.73
N ILE A 187 -0.70 -17.53 -9.02
CA ILE A 187 0.41 -16.76 -9.60
C ILE A 187 0.47 -15.36 -9.00
N PHE A 188 -0.68 -14.68 -8.92
CA PHE A 188 -0.82 -13.36 -8.32
C PHE A 188 -1.66 -13.44 -7.04
N ALA A 189 -1.32 -14.39 -6.19
CA ALA A 189 -1.88 -14.64 -4.86
C ALA A 189 -3.22 -13.92 -4.56
N ASP A 190 -3.15 -12.84 -3.79
CA ASP A 190 -4.28 -12.05 -3.33
C ASP A 190 -5.10 -11.42 -4.47
N GLN A 191 -4.45 -10.88 -5.50
CA GLN A 191 -5.12 -10.30 -6.67
C GLN A 191 -6.00 -11.33 -7.38
N SER A 192 -5.46 -12.53 -7.64
CA SER A 192 -6.21 -13.61 -8.26
C SER A 192 -7.32 -14.12 -7.34
N ALA A 193 -7.06 -14.22 -6.03
CA ALA A 193 -8.06 -14.68 -5.08
C ALA A 193 -9.26 -13.71 -5.03
N ILE A 194 -9.03 -12.41 -4.91
CA ILE A 194 -10.10 -11.40 -4.97
C ILE A 194 -10.87 -11.49 -6.29
N TYR A 195 -10.14 -11.58 -7.41
CA TYR A 195 -10.77 -11.61 -8.73
C TYR A 195 -11.67 -12.84 -8.93
N TYR A 196 -11.21 -14.04 -8.56
CA TYR A 196 -11.97 -15.29 -8.79
C TYR A 196 -13.13 -15.49 -7.82
N THR A 197 -13.13 -14.80 -6.68
CA THR A 197 -14.17 -14.98 -5.65
C THR A 197 -15.19 -13.83 -5.60
N THR A 198 -14.96 -12.74 -6.33
CA THR A 198 -15.90 -11.61 -6.40
C THR A 198 -17.20 -12.00 -7.10
N THR A 199 -18.30 -11.45 -6.61
CA THR A 199 -19.62 -11.57 -7.24
C THR A 199 -19.97 -10.31 -8.05
N LYS A 200 -19.57 -9.12 -7.59
CA LYS A 200 -19.90 -7.86 -8.27
C LYS A 200 -18.82 -6.79 -8.00
N LYS A 201 -18.08 -6.42 -9.02
CA LYS A 201 -17.07 -5.37 -8.98
C LYS A 201 -17.41 -4.21 -9.93
N LEU A 202 -16.93 -3.00 -9.61
CA LEU A 202 -16.99 -1.83 -10.49
C LEU A 202 -15.61 -1.64 -11.13
N LEU A 203 -15.58 -1.49 -12.47
CA LEU A 203 -14.34 -1.18 -13.18
C LEU A 203 -14.21 0.34 -13.35
N LEU A 204 -13.07 0.86 -12.87
CA LEU A 204 -12.73 2.28 -12.91
C LEU A 204 -11.81 2.63 -14.08
N PRO A 205 -11.79 3.91 -14.50
CA PRO A 205 -10.84 4.43 -15.46
C PRO A 205 -9.39 4.22 -15.00
N ARG A 206 -8.49 4.04 -15.98
CA ARG A 206 -7.07 3.78 -15.75
C ARG A 206 -6.35 4.92 -15.01
N ILE A 207 -6.86 6.13 -15.06
CA ILE A 207 -6.28 7.30 -14.37
C ILE A 207 -6.11 7.08 -12.85
N TYR A 208 -6.89 6.18 -12.25
CA TYR A 208 -6.82 5.84 -10.82
C TYR A 208 -5.82 4.73 -10.46
N ASN A 209 -5.18 4.11 -11.46
CA ASN A 209 -4.08 3.14 -11.26
C ASN A 209 -3.24 3.05 -12.53
N GLU A 210 -2.54 4.14 -12.87
CA GLU A 210 -1.71 4.22 -14.06
C GLU A 210 -0.34 3.59 -13.81
N GLN A 211 -0.02 2.55 -14.56
CA GLN A 211 1.18 1.72 -14.41
C GLN A 211 2.27 2.02 -15.44
N SER A 212 2.02 2.86 -16.43
CA SER A 212 2.94 3.00 -17.58
C SER A 212 3.16 4.43 -18.08
N LYS A 213 2.17 5.31 -18.05
CA LYS A 213 2.23 6.65 -18.64
C LYS A 213 2.05 7.74 -17.59
N PHE A 214 3.06 7.95 -16.75
CA PHE A 214 3.00 8.81 -15.58
C PHE A 214 2.94 10.32 -15.89
N ASN A 215 3.34 10.72 -17.10
CA ASN A 215 3.34 12.14 -17.52
C ASN A 215 1.98 12.63 -18.08
N LYS A 216 0.91 11.84 -17.96
CA LYS A 216 -0.43 12.28 -18.38
C LYS A 216 -1.02 13.22 -17.33
N LYS A 217 -1.54 14.36 -17.80
CA LYS A 217 -2.12 15.41 -16.93
C LYS A 217 -3.37 14.97 -16.19
N ASP A 218 -4.12 14.03 -16.74
CA ASP A 218 -5.36 13.50 -16.18
C ASP A 218 -5.16 12.32 -15.23
N THR A 219 -3.93 11.83 -15.07
CA THR A 219 -3.63 10.74 -14.14
C THR A 219 -3.81 11.21 -12.69
N VAL A 220 -4.58 10.47 -11.91
CA VAL A 220 -4.84 10.75 -10.50
C VAL A 220 -3.88 9.96 -9.60
N ILE A 221 -3.69 8.66 -9.88
CA ILE A 221 -2.76 7.81 -9.11
C ILE A 221 -1.82 7.08 -10.07
N CYS A 222 -0.51 7.18 -9.79
CA CYS A 222 0.56 6.44 -10.45
C CYS A 222 1.01 5.27 -9.58
N HIS A 223 1.17 4.08 -10.18
CA HIS A 223 1.59 2.86 -9.50
C HIS A 223 2.98 2.43 -9.98
N PHE A 224 3.97 2.48 -9.10
CA PHE A 224 5.37 2.12 -9.36
C PHE A 224 5.62 0.61 -9.22
N CYS A 225 4.66 -0.20 -9.69
CA CYS A 225 4.79 -1.65 -9.70
C CYS A 225 5.87 -2.13 -10.69
N LYS A 226 6.25 -3.40 -10.57
CA LYS A 226 7.15 -4.06 -11.53
C LYS A 226 6.57 -3.92 -12.95
N ARG A 227 7.41 -3.54 -13.91
CA ARG A 227 7.03 -3.23 -15.28
C ARG A 227 7.86 -3.98 -16.30
N LEU A 228 7.25 -4.30 -17.44
CA LEU A 228 7.92 -4.82 -18.60
C LEU A 228 8.33 -3.65 -19.51
N LEU A 229 9.62 -3.53 -19.81
CA LEU A 229 10.19 -2.63 -20.79
C LEU A 229 10.59 -3.41 -22.04
N TRP A 230 10.31 -2.83 -23.21
CA TRP A 230 10.56 -3.48 -24.50
C TRP A 230 11.89 -3.07 -25.13
N ARG A 231 12.51 -1.98 -24.67
CA ARG A 231 13.77 -1.44 -25.20
C ARG A 231 14.84 -1.40 -24.10
N PRO A 232 16.10 -1.68 -24.43
CA PRO A 232 16.67 -2.12 -25.70
C PRO A 232 16.28 -3.56 -26.09
N TYR A 233 15.90 -4.40 -25.13
CA TYR A 233 15.35 -5.75 -25.29
C TYR A 233 14.26 -5.96 -24.21
N PRO A 234 13.35 -6.94 -24.36
CA PRO A 234 12.33 -7.20 -23.35
C PRO A 234 12.96 -7.58 -22.00
N HIS A 235 12.77 -6.74 -20.97
CA HIS A 235 13.26 -6.96 -19.62
C HIS A 235 12.29 -6.37 -18.60
N THR A 236 12.42 -6.75 -17.33
CA THR A 236 11.58 -6.21 -16.27
C THR A 236 12.38 -5.32 -15.34
N GLU A 237 11.80 -4.18 -14.96
CA GLU A 237 12.31 -3.27 -13.97
C GLU A 237 11.39 -3.24 -12.75
N ASN A 238 11.99 -3.15 -11.56
CA ASN A 238 11.26 -3.06 -10.30
C ASN A 238 11.94 -2.04 -9.39
N PHE A 239 11.68 -0.78 -9.65
CA PHE A 239 12.11 0.31 -8.78
C PHE A 239 10.88 1.03 -8.21
N LYS A 240 11.08 1.74 -7.11
CA LYS A 240 10.03 2.37 -6.35
C LYS A 240 10.13 3.90 -6.45
N GLN A 241 9.05 4.61 -6.09
CA GLN A 241 8.98 6.06 -6.21
C GLN A 241 10.07 6.81 -5.45
N TRP A 242 10.57 6.30 -4.34
CA TRP A 242 11.66 6.91 -3.58
C TRP A 242 13.06 6.70 -4.19
N GLN A 243 13.18 5.89 -5.24
CA GLN A 243 14.39 5.75 -6.04
C GLN A 243 14.37 6.81 -7.15
N ILE A 244 14.63 8.07 -6.75
CA ILE A 244 14.39 9.27 -7.57
C ILE A 244 15.18 9.25 -8.87
N GLU A 245 16.45 8.82 -8.82
CA GLU A 245 17.29 8.74 -10.01
C GLU A 245 16.72 7.78 -11.07
N GLU A 246 16.23 6.61 -10.65
CA GLU A 246 15.60 5.64 -11.54
C GLU A 246 14.27 6.18 -12.10
N VAL A 247 13.48 6.88 -11.27
CA VAL A 247 12.23 7.52 -11.71
C VAL A 247 12.51 8.55 -12.82
N HIS A 248 13.50 9.41 -12.65
CA HIS A 248 13.88 10.39 -13.66
C HIS A 248 14.51 9.74 -14.90
N LYS A 249 15.47 8.84 -14.71
CA LYS A 249 16.25 8.23 -15.80
C LYS A 249 15.41 7.29 -16.67
N ILE A 250 14.61 6.42 -16.04
CA ILE A 250 13.90 5.34 -16.73
C ILE A 250 12.50 5.80 -17.18
N LEU A 251 11.75 6.46 -16.28
CA LEU A 251 10.39 6.91 -16.59
C LEU A 251 10.35 8.30 -17.22
N LYS A 252 11.42 9.08 -17.10
CA LYS A 252 11.46 10.51 -17.48
C LYS A 252 10.27 11.27 -16.86
N CYS A 253 9.94 10.93 -15.62
CA CYS A 253 8.81 11.46 -14.89
C CYS A 253 9.30 12.50 -13.88
N HIS A 254 8.79 13.71 -13.99
CA HIS A 254 9.06 14.87 -13.11
C HIS A 254 7.79 15.38 -12.44
N ALA A 255 6.67 14.65 -12.56
CA ALA A 255 5.39 15.06 -12.01
C ALA A 255 5.39 15.10 -10.46
N PHE A 256 6.32 14.39 -9.84
CA PHE A 256 6.41 14.22 -8.38
C PHE A 256 7.62 14.94 -7.76
N ASP A 257 8.37 15.73 -8.51
CA ASP A 257 9.64 16.32 -8.03
C ASP A 257 9.45 17.06 -6.70
N LYS A 258 8.41 17.87 -6.57
CA LYS A 258 8.12 18.59 -5.31
C LYS A 258 7.81 17.68 -4.14
N ASP A 259 7.04 16.62 -4.37
CA ASP A 259 6.70 15.64 -3.32
C ASP A 259 7.94 14.83 -2.92
N LEU A 260 8.81 14.54 -3.88
CA LEU A 260 10.06 13.79 -3.65
C LEU A 260 11.14 14.67 -3.00
N GLU A 261 11.21 15.97 -3.30
CA GLU A 261 12.04 16.94 -2.57
C GLU A 261 11.62 17.01 -1.11
N GLU A 262 10.32 17.13 -0.84
CA GLU A 262 9.77 17.12 0.52
C GLU A 262 10.09 15.80 1.24
N TYR A 263 9.94 14.66 0.56
CA TYR A 263 10.32 13.36 1.09
C TYR A 263 11.79 13.32 1.51
N VAL A 264 12.71 13.80 0.68
CA VAL A 264 14.16 13.82 0.99
C VAL A 264 14.44 14.64 2.26
N GLU A 265 13.81 15.80 2.41
CA GLU A 265 13.97 16.64 3.61
C GLU A 265 13.42 15.96 4.86
N LEU A 266 12.21 15.41 4.79
CA LEU A 266 11.58 14.70 5.90
C LEU A 266 12.33 13.41 6.28
N LYS A 267 12.88 12.70 5.29
CA LYS A 267 13.71 11.52 5.53
C LYS A 267 14.98 11.88 6.30
N LYS A 268 15.67 12.97 5.94
CA LYS A 268 16.83 13.49 6.69
C LYS A 268 16.46 13.82 8.15
N GLN A 269 15.32 14.48 8.37
CA GLN A 269 14.83 14.79 9.72
C GLN A 269 14.59 13.52 10.54
N TYR A 270 13.94 12.51 9.94
CA TYR A 270 13.70 11.23 10.59
C TYR A 270 15.01 10.54 11.00
N GLU A 271 15.97 10.45 10.08
CA GLU A 271 17.26 9.82 10.36
C GLU A 271 18.08 10.59 11.43
N SER A 272 18.02 11.91 11.46
CA SER A 272 18.65 12.72 12.50
C SER A 272 18.06 12.45 13.89
N ARG A 273 16.73 12.39 14.02
CA ARG A 273 16.05 12.03 15.27
C ARG A 273 16.47 10.64 15.78
N LYS A 274 16.63 9.68 14.86
CA LYS A 274 17.12 8.34 15.23
C LYS A 274 18.51 8.37 15.85
N VAL A 275 19.43 9.14 15.26
CA VAL A 275 20.80 9.28 15.75
C VAL A 275 20.81 9.93 17.14
N GLU A 276 20.04 11.00 17.34
CA GLU A 276 19.91 11.69 18.62
C GLU A 276 19.41 10.73 19.73
N LYS A 277 18.34 10.00 19.45
CA LYS A 277 17.77 9.02 20.40
C LYS A 277 18.75 7.91 20.77
N ILE A 278 19.53 7.41 19.81
CA ILE A 278 20.57 6.41 20.06
C ILE A 278 21.68 6.96 20.97
N ASN A 279 22.10 8.22 20.75
CA ASN A 279 23.13 8.88 21.55
C ASN A 279 22.64 9.13 22.98
N GLU A 280 21.39 9.54 23.17
CA GLU A 280 20.78 9.70 24.49
C GLU A 280 20.76 8.38 25.27
N LEU A 281 20.32 7.29 24.62
CA LEU A 281 20.30 5.95 25.23
C LEU A 281 21.70 5.47 25.65
N ARG A 282 22.71 5.70 24.81
CA ARG A 282 24.11 5.38 25.14
C ARG A 282 24.63 6.18 26.35
N ASN A 283 24.34 7.48 26.40
CA ASN A 283 24.76 8.33 27.52
C ASN A 283 24.06 7.90 28.83
N THR A 284 22.78 7.55 28.78
CA THR A 284 22.04 7.10 29.96
C THR A 284 22.59 5.76 30.49
N SER A 285 22.96 4.82 29.60
CA SER A 285 23.54 3.52 29.99
C SER A 285 24.92 3.65 30.64
N ILE A 286 25.71 4.65 30.28
CA ILE A 286 27.03 4.91 30.90
C ILE A 286 26.86 5.49 32.32
N PHE A 287 25.79 6.24 32.60
CA PHE A 287 25.52 6.77 33.94
C PHE A 287 24.93 5.73 34.91
N CYS A 288 24.23 4.71 34.42
CA CYS A 288 23.70 3.62 35.27
C CYS A 288 24.74 2.52 35.58
N SER A 289 25.90 2.52 34.98
CA SER A 289 26.99 1.52 35.21
C SER A 289 28.11 2.06 36.10
N ARG A 290 27.90 3.21 36.72
CA ARG A 290 28.76 3.78 37.80
C ARG A 290 27.97 3.78 39.14
#